data_31d9e8571d74c2c527c352788b3d0e59
#
_entry.id   31d9e8571d74c2c527c352788b3d0e59
#
_cell.length_a   1.000
_cell.length_b   1.000
_cell.length_c   1.000
_cell.angle_alpha   90.00
_cell.angle_beta   90.00
_cell.angle_gamma   90.00
#
_symmetry.space_group_name_H-M   'P 1'
#
loop_
_entity.id
_entity.type
_entity.pdbx_description
1 polymer ?
#
loop_
_entity_poly.entity_id
_entity_poly.type
_entity_poly.pdbx_seq_one_letter_code
_entity_poly.pdbx_strand_id
1 'polypeptide(L)'
;MLQLIEQGFGGILAVGKGSEHEPRFIIMEYGEAKQETPTICLVGKGLTFDSGGLSLKPAEAMETMKSDMGGAAAVFGAMQVAANLKLPLHLVGLVSAAENMPSSNAYRPGDIVKSLSGKTIEVLNTDAEGRIILSDALFYAQRYNPKAIVELSTLTGAIIIALGSHATGLFATDQDLADQLIRAGEASAERVWQFPMWEEYHQMVKSEVADLKNLAGRPAGSITAGTFLAAFTGDFPFAHLDVAGTAWNDRPLKPYDTSGATGVGVRLLAEFLRKFK
;
A
#
# COMPACT_ATOMS: atom_id res chain seq x y z
N MET A 1 3.35 7.45 19.28
CA MET A 1 2.69 6.30 19.95
C MET A 1 1.36 6.67 20.61
N LEU A 2 1.33 7.52 21.65
CA LEU A 2 0.09 7.85 22.39
C LEU A 2 -1.07 8.27 21.49
N GLN A 3 -0.85 9.18 20.55
CA GLN A 3 -1.90 9.62 19.60
C GLN A 3 -2.46 8.48 18.74
N LEU A 4 -1.64 7.52 18.31
CA LEU A 4 -2.10 6.36 17.54
C LEU A 4 -3.00 5.45 18.41
N ILE A 5 -2.64 5.28 19.68
CA ILE A 5 -3.45 4.51 20.63
C ILE A 5 -4.79 5.20 20.88
N GLU A 6 -4.79 6.50 21.18
CA GLU A 6 -6.00 7.29 21.46
C GLU A 6 -6.95 7.33 20.26
N GLN A 7 -6.42 7.35 19.04
CA GLN A 7 -7.21 7.35 17.82
C GLN A 7 -7.62 5.95 17.34
N GLY A 8 -7.07 4.87 17.92
CA GLY A 8 -7.45 3.51 17.61
C GLY A 8 -6.77 2.90 16.36
N PHE A 9 -5.56 3.34 16.00
CA PHE A 9 -4.76 2.79 14.89
C PHE A 9 -4.24 1.38 15.21
N GLY A 10 -5.15 0.40 15.28
CA GLY A 10 -4.82 -0.93 15.77
C GLY A 10 -3.95 -1.74 14.81
N GLY A 11 -4.07 -1.53 13.49
CA GLY A 11 -3.28 -2.23 12.48
C GLY A 11 -1.78 -1.88 12.58
N ILE A 12 -1.46 -0.59 12.51
CA ILE A 12 -0.06 -0.13 12.58
C ILE A 12 0.57 -0.41 13.94
N LEU A 13 -0.21 -0.29 15.02
CA LEU A 13 0.25 -0.60 16.37
C LEU A 13 0.54 -2.09 16.55
N ALA A 14 -0.29 -2.98 16.01
CA ALA A 14 -0.08 -4.43 16.10
C ALA A 14 1.22 -4.85 15.41
N VAL A 15 1.45 -4.37 14.19
CA VAL A 15 2.66 -4.70 13.42
C VAL A 15 3.91 -4.12 14.08
N GLY A 16 3.89 -2.84 14.46
CA GLY A 16 5.03 -2.17 15.08
C GLY A 16 5.36 -2.60 16.50
N LYS A 17 4.49 -3.40 17.13
CA LYS A 17 4.64 -3.80 18.55
C LYS A 17 5.90 -4.63 18.83
N GLY A 18 6.41 -5.34 17.81
CA GLY A 18 7.61 -6.17 17.94
C GLY A 18 8.93 -5.39 17.89
N SER A 19 8.91 -4.15 17.44
CA SER A 19 10.09 -3.30 17.31
C SER A 19 10.30 -2.42 18.54
N GLU A 20 11.57 -2.01 18.78
CA GLU A 20 11.91 -0.94 19.73
C GLU A 20 11.58 0.45 19.15
N HIS A 21 11.44 0.56 17.84
CA HIS A 21 11.08 1.79 17.16
C HIS A 21 9.56 1.96 17.11
N GLU A 22 9.09 3.06 17.68
CA GLU A 22 7.66 3.38 17.66
C GLU A 22 7.16 3.60 16.22
N PRO A 23 6.01 3.00 15.82
CA PRO A 23 5.41 3.27 14.53
C PRO A 23 4.96 4.74 14.40
N ARG A 24 4.87 5.23 13.17
CA ARG A 24 4.43 6.60 12.83
C ARG A 24 3.36 6.55 11.75
N PHE A 25 2.36 7.38 11.89
CA PHE A 25 1.43 7.68 10.81
C PHE A 25 1.74 9.08 10.29
N ILE A 26 2.15 9.18 9.02
CA ILE A 26 2.63 10.41 8.42
C ILE A 26 1.55 10.94 7.51
N ILE A 27 1.18 12.21 7.70
CA ILE A 27 0.20 12.93 6.88
C ILE A 27 0.91 14.09 6.20
N MET A 28 0.80 14.16 4.90
CA MET A 28 1.27 15.27 4.08
C MET A 28 0.07 15.86 3.35
N GLU A 29 -0.03 17.18 3.29
CA GLU A 29 -1.12 17.84 2.62
C GLU A 29 -0.59 18.94 1.70
N TYR A 30 -1.09 19.01 0.47
CA TYR A 30 -0.75 19.99 -0.53
C TYR A 30 -2.02 20.54 -1.16
N GLY A 31 -2.07 21.87 -1.34
CA GLY A 31 -3.23 22.58 -1.87
C GLY A 31 -4.31 22.80 -0.81
N GLU A 32 -5.45 23.24 -1.24
CA GLU A 32 -6.59 23.52 -0.37
C GLU A 32 -7.82 22.74 -0.83
N ALA A 33 -8.53 22.13 0.13
CA ALA A 33 -9.82 21.52 -0.12
C ALA A 33 -10.85 22.61 -0.44
N LYS A 34 -11.23 22.74 -1.71
CA LYS A 34 -12.27 23.64 -2.19
C LYS A 34 -13.31 22.87 -2.98
N GLN A 35 -14.52 23.40 -3.11
CA GLN A 35 -15.63 22.72 -3.80
C GLN A 35 -15.27 22.33 -5.25
N GLU A 36 -14.44 23.14 -5.92
CA GLU A 36 -14.03 22.94 -7.33
C GLU A 36 -12.68 22.22 -7.46
N THR A 37 -11.99 21.96 -6.34
CA THR A 37 -10.67 21.32 -6.35
C THR A 37 -10.80 19.85 -5.95
N PRO A 38 -10.53 18.89 -6.84
CA PRO A 38 -10.64 17.50 -6.48
C PRO A 38 -9.58 17.11 -5.42
N THR A 39 -10.01 16.39 -4.40
CA THR A 39 -9.13 15.80 -3.41
C THR A 39 -8.72 14.40 -3.85
N ILE A 40 -7.42 14.11 -3.85
CA ILE A 40 -6.88 12.78 -4.12
C ILE A 40 -6.05 12.35 -2.90
N CYS A 41 -6.31 11.15 -2.39
CA CYS A 41 -5.50 10.54 -1.37
C CYS A 41 -4.48 9.57 -1.99
N LEU A 42 -3.21 9.77 -1.69
CA LEU A 42 -2.12 8.85 -2.02
C LEU A 42 -1.72 8.13 -0.73
N VAL A 43 -1.78 6.80 -0.75
CA VAL A 43 -1.46 5.98 0.42
C VAL A 43 -0.21 5.15 0.12
N GLY A 44 0.72 5.05 1.06
CA GLY A 44 1.96 4.31 0.85
C GLY A 44 2.32 3.38 2.01
N LYS A 45 2.72 2.14 1.67
CA LYS A 45 3.34 1.22 2.63
C LYS A 45 4.71 1.75 3.01
N GLY A 46 4.95 1.90 4.31
CA GLY A 46 6.19 2.45 4.86
C GLY A 46 6.88 1.51 5.87
N LEU A 47 7.01 0.22 5.55
CA LEU A 47 7.80 -0.69 6.39
C LEU A 47 9.28 -0.34 6.25
N THR A 48 9.87 0.18 7.32
CA THR A 48 11.30 0.55 7.32
C THR A 48 12.21 -0.66 7.30
N PHE A 49 11.74 -1.78 7.85
CA PHE A 49 12.31 -3.11 7.70
C PHE A 49 11.22 -4.16 7.93
N ASP A 50 11.25 -5.24 7.15
CA ASP A 50 10.34 -6.36 7.29
C ASP A 50 11.09 -7.69 7.44
N SER A 51 11.14 -8.20 8.66
CA SER A 51 11.68 -9.53 8.94
C SER A 51 10.67 -10.66 8.72
N GLY A 52 9.38 -10.31 8.47
CA GLY A 52 8.26 -11.23 8.53
C GLY A 52 7.67 -11.39 9.94
N GLY A 53 8.28 -10.81 10.96
CA GLY A 53 7.87 -10.98 12.35
C GLY A 53 8.08 -12.44 12.80
N LEU A 54 7.13 -13.02 13.53
CA LEU A 54 7.21 -14.42 13.96
C LEU A 54 7.07 -15.42 12.80
N SER A 55 6.44 -15.05 11.70
CA SER A 55 6.49 -15.78 10.43
C SER A 55 7.75 -15.38 9.66
N LEU A 56 8.92 -15.66 10.26
CA LEU A 56 10.23 -15.16 9.86
C LEU A 56 10.58 -15.51 8.42
N LYS A 57 11.03 -14.51 7.66
CA LYS A 57 11.50 -14.69 6.28
C LYS A 57 12.79 -15.53 6.24
N PRO A 58 12.99 -16.33 5.17
CA PRO A 58 14.31 -16.86 4.87
C PRO A 58 15.35 -15.75 4.72
N ALA A 59 16.63 -16.01 5.09
CA ALA A 59 17.68 -15.01 5.09
C ALA A 59 17.81 -14.27 3.73
N GLU A 60 17.85 -15.02 2.63
CA GLU A 60 17.96 -14.47 1.27
C GLU A 60 16.79 -13.51 0.91
N ALA A 61 15.57 -13.82 1.37
CA ALA A 61 14.41 -12.96 1.13
C ALA A 61 14.40 -11.72 2.04
N MET A 62 15.19 -11.74 3.13
CA MET A 62 15.23 -10.65 4.11
C MET A 62 16.27 -9.56 3.75
N GLU A 63 17.31 -9.89 3.00
CA GLU A 63 18.46 -9.01 2.73
C GLU A 63 18.07 -7.65 2.13
N THR A 64 17.02 -7.62 1.32
CA THR A 64 16.54 -6.40 0.62
C THR A 64 15.36 -5.72 1.30
N MET A 65 14.90 -6.19 2.47
CA MET A 65 13.66 -5.73 3.10
C MET A 65 13.72 -4.29 3.66
N LYS A 66 14.87 -3.61 3.59
CA LYS A 66 14.96 -2.15 3.69
C LYS A 66 14.23 -1.41 2.55
N SER A 67 13.88 -2.12 1.47
CA SER A 67 13.11 -1.60 0.33
C SER A 67 11.59 -1.67 0.52
N ASP A 68 11.11 -2.23 1.63
CA ASP A 68 9.68 -2.50 1.87
C ASP A 68 8.87 -1.23 2.22
N MET A 69 9.48 -0.09 1.98
CA MET A 69 8.91 1.25 2.04
C MET A 69 8.83 1.93 0.66
N GLY A 70 8.97 1.15 -0.43
CA GLY A 70 8.93 1.67 -1.80
C GLY A 70 7.63 2.40 -2.14
N GLY A 71 6.49 1.95 -1.59
CA GLY A 71 5.21 2.63 -1.71
C GLY A 71 5.21 4.01 -1.05
N ALA A 72 5.72 4.11 0.18
CA ALA A 72 5.89 5.39 0.86
C ALA A 72 6.81 6.33 0.08
N ALA A 73 7.93 5.82 -0.44
CA ALA A 73 8.86 6.61 -1.25
C ALA A 73 8.18 7.20 -2.50
N ALA A 74 7.33 6.40 -3.17
CA ALA A 74 6.56 6.87 -4.31
C ALA A 74 5.58 8.00 -3.92
N VAL A 75 4.89 7.86 -2.78
CA VAL A 75 3.98 8.89 -2.27
C VAL A 75 4.74 10.18 -1.94
N PHE A 76 5.87 10.11 -1.21
CA PHE A 76 6.70 11.29 -0.93
C PHE A 76 7.15 11.98 -2.22
N GLY A 77 7.66 11.20 -3.19
CA GLY A 77 8.10 11.74 -4.47
C GLY A 77 6.97 12.41 -5.27
N ALA A 78 5.79 11.78 -5.31
CA ALA A 78 4.63 12.33 -6.01
C ALA A 78 4.13 13.63 -5.37
N MET A 79 4.06 13.69 -4.02
CA MET A 79 3.70 14.91 -3.29
C MET A 79 4.68 16.05 -3.59
N GLN A 80 5.98 15.78 -3.60
CA GLN A 80 7.00 16.78 -3.92
C GLN A 80 6.88 17.28 -5.38
N VAL A 81 6.66 16.35 -6.34
CA VAL A 81 6.47 16.71 -7.75
C VAL A 81 5.23 17.57 -7.93
N ALA A 82 4.10 17.19 -7.32
CA ALA A 82 2.86 17.94 -7.40
C ALA A 82 3.00 19.37 -6.87
N ALA A 83 3.69 19.53 -5.73
CA ALA A 83 3.96 20.83 -5.14
C ALA A 83 4.88 21.69 -6.04
N ASN A 84 5.96 21.11 -6.59
CA ASN A 84 6.88 21.81 -7.47
C ASN A 84 6.22 22.24 -8.79
N LEU A 85 5.34 21.40 -9.35
CA LEU A 85 4.57 21.70 -10.56
C LEU A 85 3.35 22.59 -10.30
N LYS A 86 3.02 22.89 -9.05
CA LYS A 86 1.87 23.68 -8.62
C LYS A 86 0.56 23.17 -9.24
N LEU A 87 0.35 21.84 -9.14
CA LEU A 87 -0.83 21.21 -9.71
C LEU A 87 -2.10 21.77 -9.03
N PRO A 88 -3.19 22.01 -9.78
CA PRO A 88 -4.43 22.57 -9.25
C PRO A 88 -5.29 21.48 -8.58
N LEU A 89 -4.73 20.81 -7.57
CA LEU A 89 -5.34 19.69 -6.84
C LEU A 89 -5.19 19.90 -5.34
N HIS A 90 -6.05 19.27 -4.58
CA HIS A 90 -5.84 19.01 -3.17
C HIS A 90 -5.34 17.59 -3.00
N LEU A 91 -4.11 17.41 -2.52
CA LEU A 91 -3.49 16.09 -2.35
C LEU A 91 -3.23 15.82 -0.89
N VAL A 92 -3.55 14.59 -0.47
CA VAL A 92 -3.26 14.08 0.86
C VAL A 92 -2.41 12.83 0.73
N GLY A 93 -1.17 12.90 1.17
CA GLY A 93 -0.26 11.76 1.26
C GLY A 93 -0.34 11.13 2.65
N LEU A 94 -0.63 9.83 2.73
CA LEU A 94 -0.76 9.07 3.96
C LEU A 94 0.24 7.91 3.96
N VAL A 95 1.07 7.83 4.98
CA VAL A 95 2.06 6.75 5.10
C VAL A 95 1.96 6.10 6.47
N SER A 96 1.70 4.78 6.48
CA SER A 96 1.84 3.94 7.67
C SER A 96 3.28 3.46 7.76
N ALA A 97 4.08 4.03 8.67
CA ALA A 97 5.48 3.68 8.87
C ALA A 97 5.65 2.84 10.14
N ALA A 98 6.18 1.63 9.98
CA ALA A 98 6.44 0.69 11.05
C ALA A 98 7.65 -0.20 10.72
N GLU A 99 8.10 -0.98 11.67
CA GLU A 99 9.10 -2.01 11.50
C GLU A 99 8.52 -3.34 11.98
N ASN A 100 8.56 -4.38 11.17
CA ASN A 100 8.02 -5.70 11.50
C ASN A 100 9.14 -6.62 12.01
N MET A 101 9.22 -6.78 13.32
CA MET A 101 10.31 -7.51 13.99
C MET A 101 9.79 -8.65 14.88
N PRO A 102 10.53 -9.77 14.98
CA PRO A 102 10.25 -10.80 15.96
C PRO A 102 10.70 -10.34 17.34
N SER A 103 9.85 -10.47 18.33
CA SER A 103 10.18 -10.24 19.74
C SER A 103 9.17 -10.90 20.65
N SER A 104 9.40 -10.83 21.96
CA SER A 104 8.44 -11.32 22.96
C SER A 104 7.12 -10.54 22.96
N ASN A 105 7.12 -9.31 22.45
CA ASN A 105 5.95 -8.45 22.35
C ASN A 105 5.28 -8.48 20.97
N ALA A 106 5.89 -9.13 19.96
CA ALA A 106 5.35 -9.18 18.61
C ALA A 106 3.95 -9.81 18.57
N TYR A 107 3.12 -9.35 17.63
CA TYR A 107 1.85 -10.02 17.34
C TYR A 107 2.10 -11.39 16.68
N ARG A 108 1.13 -12.28 16.78
CA ARG A 108 1.32 -13.71 16.48
C ARG A 108 0.31 -14.20 15.46
N PRO A 109 0.64 -15.23 14.68
CA PRO A 109 -0.38 -16.02 14.01
C PRO A 109 -1.44 -16.51 15.00
N GLY A 110 -2.73 -16.33 14.66
CA GLY A 110 -3.88 -16.60 15.51
C GLY A 110 -4.38 -15.39 16.33
N ASP A 111 -3.63 -14.31 16.42
CA ASP A 111 -4.13 -13.07 17.04
C ASP A 111 -5.21 -12.42 16.15
N ILE A 112 -6.15 -11.71 16.78
CA ILE A 112 -7.13 -10.88 16.08
C ILE A 112 -6.81 -9.42 16.35
N VAL A 113 -6.56 -8.69 15.27
CA VAL A 113 -6.26 -7.26 15.28
C VAL A 113 -7.51 -6.47 14.93
N LYS A 114 -7.83 -5.44 15.73
CA LYS A 114 -8.90 -4.50 15.41
C LYS A 114 -8.30 -3.27 14.73
N SER A 115 -8.63 -3.04 13.46
CA SER A 115 -8.18 -1.87 12.71
C SER A 115 -8.90 -0.58 13.12
N LEU A 116 -8.42 0.57 12.64
CA LEU A 116 -9.02 1.88 12.82
C LEU A 116 -10.48 1.94 12.35
N SER A 117 -10.85 1.13 11.35
CA SER A 117 -12.24 1.03 10.86
C SER A 117 -13.19 0.34 11.83
N GLY A 118 -12.67 -0.27 12.88
CA GLY A 118 -13.42 -1.15 13.78
C GLY A 118 -13.51 -2.60 13.30
N LYS A 119 -13.18 -2.88 12.02
CA LYS A 119 -13.12 -4.25 11.50
C LYS A 119 -12.00 -5.04 12.16
N THR A 120 -12.27 -6.32 12.40
CA THR A 120 -11.34 -7.28 12.97
C THR A 120 -10.63 -8.06 11.88
N ILE A 121 -9.33 -8.32 12.09
CA ILE A 121 -8.45 -9.02 11.15
C ILE A 121 -7.83 -10.22 11.86
N GLU A 122 -8.14 -11.43 11.40
CA GLU A 122 -7.44 -12.64 11.80
C GLU A 122 -6.05 -12.66 11.17
N VAL A 123 -5.02 -12.76 12.00
CA VAL A 123 -3.64 -12.85 11.57
C VAL A 123 -3.28 -14.32 11.36
N LEU A 124 -3.18 -14.77 10.13
CA LEU A 124 -2.70 -16.12 9.79
C LEU A 124 -1.20 -16.15 9.51
N ASN A 125 -0.63 -15.01 9.09
CA ASN A 125 0.78 -14.88 8.77
C ASN A 125 1.25 -13.46 9.11
N THR A 126 2.27 -13.32 9.95
CA THR A 126 2.81 -12.02 10.33
C THR A 126 3.70 -11.38 9.25
N ASP A 127 4.04 -12.12 8.17
CA ASP A 127 4.70 -11.63 6.95
C ASP A 127 3.68 -11.08 5.90
N ALA A 128 2.41 -11.01 6.28
CA ALA A 128 1.36 -10.31 5.54
C ALA A 128 0.91 -9.05 6.32
N GLU A 129 1.86 -8.31 6.83
CA GLU A 129 1.76 -7.15 7.72
C GLU A 129 1.41 -5.86 6.98
N GLY A 130 1.91 -5.72 5.74
CA GLY A 130 1.71 -4.51 4.93
C GLY A 130 0.25 -4.16 4.77
N ARG A 131 -0.60 -5.14 4.46
CA ARG A 131 -2.04 -4.93 4.35
C ARG A 131 -2.71 -4.59 5.67
N ILE A 132 -2.16 -5.04 6.80
CA ILE A 132 -2.68 -4.71 8.14
C ILE A 132 -2.42 -3.23 8.46
N ILE A 133 -1.20 -2.73 8.24
CA ILE A 133 -0.90 -1.30 8.47
C ILE A 133 -1.64 -0.39 7.49
N LEU A 134 -1.83 -0.84 6.24
CA LEU A 134 -2.55 -0.11 5.21
C LEU A 134 -4.05 -0.03 5.47
N SER A 135 -4.64 -1.00 6.18
CA SER A 135 -6.06 -0.97 6.55
C SER A 135 -6.43 0.29 7.33
N ASP A 136 -5.56 0.74 8.23
CA ASP A 136 -5.75 1.96 9.00
C ASP A 136 -5.64 3.21 8.12
N ALA A 137 -4.64 3.26 7.22
CA ALA A 137 -4.41 4.39 6.34
C ALA A 137 -5.54 4.57 5.31
N LEU A 138 -6.01 3.48 4.73
CA LEU A 138 -7.11 3.49 3.76
C LEU A 138 -8.43 3.94 4.39
N PHE A 139 -8.72 3.48 5.60
CA PHE A 139 -9.88 3.96 6.34
C PHE A 139 -9.74 5.43 6.73
N TYR A 140 -8.54 5.84 7.16
CA TYR A 140 -8.26 7.25 7.50
C TYR A 140 -8.44 8.18 6.30
N ALA A 141 -8.09 7.74 5.08
CA ALA A 141 -8.22 8.52 3.85
C ALA A 141 -9.65 8.99 3.58
N GLN A 142 -10.66 8.21 3.97
CA GLN A 142 -12.08 8.51 3.72
C GLN A 142 -12.53 9.83 4.33
N ARG A 143 -11.89 10.29 5.43
CA ARG A 143 -12.23 11.56 6.10
C ARG A 143 -12.02 12.80 5.23
N TYR A 144 -11.21 12.69 4.20
CA TYR A 144 -10.95 13.75 3.24
C TYR A 144 -11.97 13.80 2.09
N ASN A 145 -12.95 12.88 2.07
CA ASN A 145 -13.94 12.74 0.99
C ASN A 145 -13.30 12.75 -0.41
N PRO A 146 -12.31 11.88 -0.68
CA PRO A 146 -11.51 11.96 -1.89
C PRO A 146 -12.29 11.53 -3.14
N LYS A 147 -11.91 12.10 -4.29
CA LYS A 147 -12.36 11.62 -5.62
C LYS A 147 -11.71 10.31 -6.03
N ALA A 148 -10.52 10.04 -5.49
CA ALA A 148 -9.81 8.79 -5.68
C ALA A 148 -8.84 8.53 -4.52
N ILE A 149 -8.67 7.25 -4.17
CA ILE A 149 -7.64 6.74 -3.27
C ILE A 149 -6.71 5.86 -4.10
N VAL A 150 -5.45 6.24 -4.22
CA VAL A 150 -4.42 5.44 -4.92
C VAL A 150 -3.38 4.99 -3.91
N GLU A 151 -3.27 3.69 -3.72
CA GLU A 151 -2.33 3.08 -2.78
C GLU A 151 -1.19 2.40 -3.54
N LEU A 152 0.04 2.57 -3.04
CA LEU A 152 1.24 1.91 -3.55
C LEU A 152 1.95 1.15 -2.45
N SER A 153 2.28 -0.10 -2.72
CA SER A 153 3.05 -0.93 -1.79
C SER A 153 3.86 -2.02 -2.48
N THR A 154 4.96 -2.38 -1.86
CA THR A 154 5.71 -3.60 -2.09
C THR A 154 5.00 -4.74 -1.36
N LEU A 155 3.81 -5.14 -1.88
CA LEU A 155 2.87 -5.89 -1.05
C LEU A 155 3.06 -7.40 -1.13
N THR A 156 3.30 -7.94 -2.33
CA THR A 156 3.24 -9.40 -2.49
C THR A 156 4.40 -9.96 -3.31
N GLY A 157 4.98 -11.06 -2.81
CA GLY A 157 5.85 -11.89 -3.64
C GLY A 157 5.12 -12.52 -4.84
N ALA A 158 3.80 -12.68 -4.75
CA ALA A 158 2.98 -13.26 -5.82
C ALA A 158 2.97 -12.39 -7.09
N ILE A 159 3.04 -11.06 -6.98
CA ILE A 159 3.09 -10.18 -8.14
C ILE A 159 4.42 -10.32 -8.89
N ILE A 160 5.51 -10.59 -8.18
CA ILE A 160 6.83 -10.82 -8.78
C ILE A 160 6.78 -12.08 -9.65
N ILE A 161 6.10 -13.13 -9.18
CA ILE A 161 5.92 -14.38 -9.95
C ILE A 161 5.04 -14.12 -11.18
N ALA A 162 4.00 -13.29 -11.05
CA ALA A 162 3.03 -13.04 -12.13
C ALA A 162 3.58 -12.12 -13.22
N LEU A 163 4.27 -11.00 -12.86
CA LEU A 163 4.65 -9.94 -13.79
C LEU A 163 6.18 -9.71 -13.87
N GLY A 164 6.96 -10.33 -12.98
CA GLY A 164 8.39 -10.05 -12.88
C GLY A 164 8.65 -8.59 -12.48
N SER A 165 9.67 -7.99 -13.10
CA SER A 165 10.09 -6.61 -12.81
C SER A 165 9.75 -5.61 -13.93
N HIS A 166 8.83 -5.97 -14.84
CA HIS A 166 8.54 -5.16 -16.03
C HIS A 166 7.22 -4.41 -15.97
N ALA A 167 6.31 -4.80 -15.10
CA ALA A 167 5.02 -4.14 -14.91
C ALA A 167 4.60 -4.22 -13.43
N THR A 168 3.90 -3.19 -12.99
CA THR A 168 3.26 -3.11 -11.67
C THR A 168 1.87 -3.74 -11.75
N GLY A 169 1.45 -4.47 -10.71
CA GLY A 169 0.08 -4.99 -10.64
C GLY A 169 -0.90 -3.88 -10.26
N LEU A 170 -2.00 -3.77 -10.98
CA LEU A 170 -3.09 -2.83 -10.70
C LEU A 170 -4.34 -3.59 -10.30
N PHE A 171 -4.94 -3.20 -9.18
CA PHE A 171 -6.21 -3.71 -8.65
C PHE A 171 -7.10 -2.50 -8.34
N ALA A 172 -8.26 -2.40 -8.98
CA ALA A 172 -9.11 -1.22 -8.85
C ALA A 172 -10.58 -1.58 -8.67
N THR A 173 -11.29 -0.79 -7.87
CA THR A 173 -12.75 -0.91 -7.68
C THR A 173 -13.54 -0.06 -8.69
N ASP A 174 -12.84 0.82 -9.41
CA ASP A 174 -13.41 1.73 -10.40
C ASP A 174 -12.62 1.63 -11.72
N GLN A 175 -13.32 1.40 -12.84
CA GLN A 175 -12.68 1.18 -14.12
C GLN A 175 -12.11 2.48 -14.73
N ASP A 176 -12.78 3.62 -14.51
CA ASP A 176 -12.29 4.90 -15.02
C ASP A 176 -10.98 5.29 -14.36
N LEU A 177 -10.85 5.02 -13.05
CA LEU A 177 -9.60 5.20 -12.31
C LEU A 177 -8.51 4.25 -12.82
N ALA A 178 -8.84 2.98 -13.05
CA ALA A 178 -7.91 2.01 -13.62
C ALA A 178 -7.39 2.46 -14.98
N ASP A 179 -8.28 2.89 -15.87
CA ASP A 179 -7.93 3.35 -17.22
C ASP A 179 -7.03 4.61 -17.19
N GLN A 180 -7.27 5.53 -16.25
CA GLN A 180 -6.40 6.70 -16.05
C GLN A 180 -4.98 6.29 -15.63
N LEU A 181 -4.86 5.34 -14.68
CA LEU A 181 -3.58 4.82 -14.21
C LEU A 181 -2.84 4.03 -15.30
N ILE A 182 -3.54 3.23 -16.11
CA ILE A 182 -2.95 2.51 -17.26
C ILE A 182 -2.38 3.51 -18.25
N ARG A 183 -3.16 4.53 -18.64
CA ARG A 183 -2.67 5.58 -19.56
C ARG A 183 -1.49 6.36 -18.99
N ALA A 184 -1.49 6.66 -17.69
CA ALA A 184 -0.37 7.31 -17.02
C ALA A 184 0.88 6.41 -17.00
N GLY A 185 0.70 5.13 -16.75
CA GLY A 185 1.78 4.13 -16.77
C GLY A 185 2.46 4.00 -18.14
N GLU A 186 1.68 3.95 -19.21
CA GLU A 186 2.22 3.93 -20.59
C GLU A 186 2.96 5.24 -20.93
N ALA A 187 2.40 6.39 -20.58
CA ALA A 187 3.00 7.69 -20.85
C ALA A 187 4.30 7.93 -20.08
N SER A 188 4.43 7.37 -18.89
CA SER A 188 5.60 7.50 -18.00
C SER A 188 6.64 6.40 -18.17
N ALA A 189 6.37 5.38 -19.01
CA ALA A 189 7.13 4.13 -19.11
C ALA A 189 7.23 3.34 -17.78
N GLU A 190 6.24 3.50 -16.91
CA GLU A 190 6.02 2.71 -15.69
C GLU A 190 4.74 1.88 -15.85
N ARG A 191 4.80 0.87 -16.72
CA ARG A 191 3.64 0.07 -17.11
C ARG A 191 2.94 -0.56 -15.93
N VAL A 192 1.60 -0.64 -16.04
CA VAL A 192 0.75 -1.36 -15.10
C VAL A 192 -0.06 -2.42 -15.82
N TRP A 193 -0.44 -3.48 -15.11
CA TRP A 193 -1.31 -4.52 -15.62
C TRP A 193 -2.44 -4.75 -14.65
N GLN A 194 -3.70 -4.58 -15.13
CA GLN A 194 -4.90 -4.72 -14.31
C GLN A 194 -5.26 -6.18 -14.09
N PHE A 195 -5.48 -6.54 -12.84
CA PHE A 195 -6.00 -7.83 -12.39
C PHE A 195 -7.47 -7.74 -12.00
N PRO A 196 -8.22 -8.86 -12.08
CA PRO A 196 -9.62 -8.88 -11.67
C PRO A 196 -9.77 -8.74 -10.15
N MET A 197 -10.91 -8.16 -9.74
CA MET A 197 -11.35 -8.10 -8.34
C MET A 197 -12.81 -8.60 -8.24
N TRP A 198 -13.03 -9.88 -8.57
CA TRP A 198 -14.37 -10.49 -8.58
C TRP A 198 -14.82 -10.90 -7.17
N GLU A 199 -16.13 -11.11 -7.01
CA GLU A 199 -16.73 -11.45 -5.71
C GLU A 199 -16.12 -12.73 -5.10
N GLU A 200 -15.71 -13.68 -5.91
CA GLU A 200 -15.06 -14.91 -5.45
C GLU A 200 -13.79 -14.63 -4.64
N TYR A 201 -13.03 -13.61 -5.00
CA TYR A 201 -11.82 -13.20 -4.25
C TYR A 201 -12.19 -12.49 -2.94
N HIS A 202 -13.31 -11.77 -2.90
CA HIS A 202 -13.84 -11.20 -1.64
C HIS A 202 -14.24 -12.30 -0.64
N GLN A 203 -14.80 -13.40 -1.13
CA GLN A 203 -15.12 -14.55 -0.27
C GLN A 203 -13.86 -15.22 0.29
N MET A 204 -12.75 -15.25 -0.46
CA MET A 204 -11.50 -15.87 -0.01
C MET A 204 -10.85 -15.17 1.18
N VAL A 205 -11.07 -13.88 1.39
CA VAL A 205 -10.50 -13.11 2.50
C VAL A 205 -11.39 -13.04 3.73
N LYS A 206 -12.59 -13.63 3.70
CA LYS A 206 -13.47 -13.74 4.89
C LYS A 206 -12.88 -14.69 5.91
N SER A 207 -13.04 -14.38 7.19
CA SER A 207 -12.66 -15.23 8.32
C SER A 207 -13.89 -15.84 8.97
N GLU A 208 -13.72 -16.94 9.68
CA GLU A 208 -14.76 -17.54 10.52
C GLU A 208 -14.78 -16.95 11.95
N VAL A 209 -13.71 -16.28 12.36
CA VAL A 209 -13.52 -15.77 13.73
C VAL A 209 -13.31 -14.26 13.80
N ALA A 210 -13.19 -13.60 12.63
CA ALA A 210 -13.04 -12.16 12.48
C ALA A 210 -13.78 -11.70 11.21
N ASP A 211 -13.80 -10.40 10.93
CA ASP A 211 -14.41 -9.89 9.67
C ASP A 211 -13.60 -10.33 8.44
N LEU A 212 -12.26 -10.29 8.55
CA LEU A 212 -11.33 -10.62 7.48
C LEU A 212 -10.16 -11.44 8.03
N LYS A 213 -9.45 -12.16 7.14
CA LYS A 213 -8.14 -12.76 7.43
C LYS A 213 -7.07 -12.15 6.53
N ASN A 214 -5.85 -11.99 7.06
CA ASN A 214 -4.78 -11.32 6.34
C ASN A 214 -4.10 -12.18 5.26
N LEU A 215 -4.45 -13.46 5.16
CA LEU A 215 -3.92 -14.39 4.16
C LEU A 215 -5.01 -15.34 3.68
N ALA A 216 -5.18 -15.44 2.35
CA ALA A 216 -6.17 -16.33 1.72
C ALA A 216 -5.55 -17.59 1.07
N GLY A 217 -4.29 -17.91 1.41
CA GLY A 217 -3.52 -19.00 0.80
C GLY A 217 -2.63 -18.54 -0.35
N ARG A 218 -1.98 -19.51 -1.04
CA ARG A 218 -1.05 -19.22 -2.15
C ARG A 218 -1.74 -18.81 -3.46
N PRO A 219 -2.86 -19.44 -3.89
CA PRO A 219 -3.53 -19.06 -5.13
C PRO A 219 -4.03 -17.61 -5.08
N ALA A 220 -3.90 -16.89 -6.20
CA ALA A 220 -4.37 -15.51 -6.37
C ALA A 220 -3.82 -14.52 -5.31
N GLY A 221 -2.63 -14.73 -4.78
CA GLY A 221 -2.11 -14.02 -3.62
C GLY A 221 -2.10 -12.49 -3.75
N SER A 222 -1.79 -11.95 -4.95
CA SER A 222 -1.84 -10.51 -5.20
C SER A 222 -3.27 -10.00 -5.29
N ILE A 223 -4.17 -10.77 -5.91
CA ILE A 223 -5.59 -10.39 -6.07
C ILE A 223 -6.26 -10.35 -4.69
N THR A 224 -6.07 -11.38 -3.87
CA THR A 224 -6.64 -11.42 -2.52
C THR A 224 -6.06 -10.34 -1.61
N ALA A 225 -4.80 -9.91 -1.84
CA ALA A 225 -4.21 -8.78 -1.14
C ALA A 225 -4.88 -7.46 -1.51
N GLY A 226 -5.05 -7.18 -2.81
CA GLY A 226 -5.78 -6.00 -3.30
C GLY A 226 -7.24 -5.99 -2.82
N THR A 227 -7.90 -7.16 -2.86
CA THR A 227 -9.27 -7.35 -2.36
C THR A 227 -9.39 -7.06 -0.86
N PHE A 228 -8.41 -7.52 -0.06
CA PHE A 228 -8.35 -7.20 1.36
C PHE A 228 -8.27 -5.69 1.59
N LEU A 229 -7.40 -4.98 0.85
CA LEU A 229 -7.25 -3.52 0.97
C LEU A 229 -8.56 -2.78 0.61
N ALA A 230 -9.24 -3.19 -0.45
CA ALA A 230 -10.50 -2.58 -0.88
C ALA A 230 -11.59 -2.62 0.20
N ALA A 231 -11.55 -3.61 1.12
CA ALA A 231 -12.51 -3.68 2.21
C ALA A 231 -12.43 -2.50 3.20
N PHE A 232 -11.39 -1.65 3.11
CA PHE A 232 -11.17 -0.51 4.00
C PHE A 232 -11.33 0.85 3.33
N THR A 233 -11.77 0.91 2.07
CA THR A 233 -11.87 2.16 1.30
C THR A 233 -13.30 2.74 1.23
N GLY A 234 -14.29 2.04 1.79
CA GLY A 234 -15.69 2.44 1.65
C GLY A 234 -16.12 2.42 0.19
N ASP A 235 -16.97 3.36 -0.20
CA ASP A 235 -17.51 3.48 -1.57
C ASP A 235 -16.66 4.40 -2.47
N PHE A 236 -15.47 4.81 -2.00
CA PHE A 236 -14.59 5.67 -2.78
C PHE A 236 -13.87 4.90 -3.89
N PRO A 237 -13.71 5.50 -5.09
CA PRO A 237 -12.86 4.94 -6.14
C PRO A 237 -11.47 4.63 -5.60
N PHE A 238 -11.08 3.37 -5.70
CA PHE A 238 -9.82 2.86 -5.13
C PHE A 238 -8.99 2.14 -6.17
N ALA A 239 -7.69 2.34 -6.12
CA ALA A 239 -6.71 1.56 -6.85
C ALA A 239 -5.51 1.22 -5.95
N HIS A 240 -5.10 -0.05 -6.00
CA HIS A 240 -3.86 -0.56 -5.42
C HIS A 240 -2.86 -0.85 -6.54
N LEU A 241 -1.65 -0.36 -6.37
CA LEU A 241 -0.49 -0.59 -7.22
C LEU A 241 0.54 -1.45 -6.46
N ASP A 242 0.59 -2.75 -6.78
CA ASP A 242 1.60 -3.64 -6.19
C ASP A 242 2.93 -3.49 -6.94
N VAL A 243 3.85 -2.75 -6.33
CA VAL A 243 5.17 -2.42 -6.88
C VAL A 243 6.27 -3.35 -6.41
N ALA A 244 5.95 -4.49 -5.75
CA ALA A 244 6.97 -5.38 -5.21
C ALA A 244 7.96 -5.89 -6.26
N GLY A 245 7.50 -6.11 -7.50
CA GLY A 245 8.37 -6.55 -8.60
C GLY A 245 9.14 -5.43 -9.30
N THR A 246 8.71 -4.17 -9.12
CA THR A 246 9.25 -3.02 -9.87
C THR A 246 9.99 -2.01 -9.00
N ALA A 247 9.89 -2.11 -7.66
CA ALA A 247 10.49 -1.16 -6.73
C ALA A 247 12.00 -1.33 -6.50
N TRP A 248 12.53 -2.53 -6.76
CA TRP A 248 13.93 -2.86 -6.55
C TRP A 248 14.48 -3.72 -7.68
N ASN A 249 15.66 -3.38 -8.18
CA ASN A 249 16.38 -4.14 -9.21
C ASN A 249 17.82 -4.42 -8.76
N ASP A 250 18.26 -5.66 -8.82
CA ASP A 250 19.66 -6.03 -8.55
C ASP A 250 20.62 -5.49 -9.63
N ARG A 251 20.09 -5.27 -10.83
CA ARG A 251 20.79 -4.66 -11.97
C ARG A 251 19.85 -3.74 -12.73
N PRO A 252 20.39 -2.69 -13.42
CA PRO A 252 19.57 -1.82 -14.26
C PRO A 252 18.83 -2.60 -15.34
N LEU A 253 17.54 -2.37 -15.48
CA LEU A 253 16.67 -2.96 -16.53
C LEU A 253 16.38 -1.98 -17.65
N LYS A 254 16.49 -0.68 -17.39
CA LYS A 254 16.26 0.41 -18.35
C LYS A 254 17.46 1.35 -18.35
N PRO A 255 17.67 2.14 -19.43
CA PRO A 255 18.84 3.05 -19.53
C PRO A 255 18.94 4.10 -18.42
N TYR A 256 17.84 4.40 -17.73
CA TYR A 256 17.78 5.38 -16.64
C TYR A 256 17.69 4.73 -15.26
N ASP A 257 17.68 3.40 -15.18
CA ASP A 257 17.68 2.69 -13.90
C ASP A 257 19.08 2.62 -13.30
N THR A 258 19.13 2.52 -11.99
CA THR A 258 20.30 2.09 -11.23
C THR A 258 20.02 0.74 -10.58
N SER A 259 21.03 0.07 -10.06
CA SER A 259 20.80 -1.04 -9.12
C SER A 259 20.24 -0.50 -7.81
N GLY A 260 19.38 -1.27 -7.15
CA GLY A 260 18.69 -0.89 -5.94
C GLY A 260 17.31 -0.30 -6.19
N ALA A 261 16.93 0.72 -5.43
CA ALA A 261 15.63 1.37 -5.53
C ALA A 261 15.43 2.07 -6.87
N THR A 262 14.29 1.84 -7.52
CA THR A 262 14.00 2.33 -8.90
C THR A 262 13.28 3.67 -8.93
N GLY A 263 12.64 4.07 -7.81
CA GLY A 263 11.76 5.23 -7.77
C GLY A 263 10.43 5.03 -8.52
N VAL A 264 10.04 3.77 -8.78
CA VAL A 264 8.77 3.44 -9.44
C VAL A 264 7.58 4.09 -8.72
N GLY A 265 6.57 4.44 -9.50
CA GLY A 265 5.35 5.10 -9.03
C GLY A 265 5.41 6.62 -9.06
N VAL A 266 6.58 7.24 -8.90
CA VAL A 266 6.68 8.72 -8.89
C VAL A 266 6.28 9.32 -10.22
N ARG A 267 6.81 8.80 -11.34
CA ARG A 267 6.49 9.32 -12.67
C ARG A 267 5.08 8.99 -13.09
N LEU A 268 4.63 7.77 -12.78
CA LEU A 268 3.25 7.34 -13.02
C LEU A 268 2.28 8.26 -12.31
N LEU A 269 2.46 8.47 -11.00
CA LEU A 269 1.61 9.35 -10.21
C LEU A 269 1.68 10.81 -10.69
N ALA A 270 2.87 11.31 -11.04
CA ALA A 270 3.00 12.66 -11.58
C ALA A 270 2.18 12.83 -12.87
N GLU A 271 2.23 11.86 -13.77
CA GLU A 271 1.46 11.90 -15.02
C GLU A 271 -0.04 11.71 -14.80
N PHE A 272 -0.42 10.82 -13.87
CA PHE A 272 -1.81 10.65 -13.43
C PHE A 272 -2.38 11.94 -12.86
N LEU A 273 -1.68 12.55 -11.89
CA LEU A 273 -2.13 13.79 -11.21
C LEU A 273 -2.25 14.98 -12.17
N ARG A 274 -1.31 15.10 -13.14
CA ARG A 274 -1.37 16.17 -14.15
C ARG A 274 -2.59 16.06 -15.06
N LYS A 275 -3.14 14.87 -15.24
CA LYS A 275 -4.25 14.58 -16.17
C LYS A 275 -5.53 14.21 -15.47
N PHE A 276 -5.56 14.23 -14.14
CA PHE A 276 -6.74 13.88 -13.37
C PHE A 276 -7.91 14.80 -13.72
N LYS A 277 -9.09 14.21 -13.98
CA LYS A 277 -10.30 14.94 -14.39
C LYS A 277 -11.45 14.72 -13.41
#